data_2afceb7c8805810ce8773a3d5ac6392a
#
_entry.id   2afceb7c8805810ce8773a3d5ac6392a
#
_cell.length_a   1.000
_cell.length_b   1.000
_cell.length_c   1.000
_cell.angle_alpha   90.00
_cell.angle_beta   90.00
_cell.angle_gamma   90.00
#
_symmetry.space_group_name_H-M   'P 1'
#
loop_
_entity.id
_entity.type
_entity.pdbx_description
1 polymer ?
#
loop_
_entity_poly.entity_id
_entity_poly.type
_entity_poly.pdbx_seq_one_letter_code
_entity_poly.pdbx_strand_id
1 'polypeptide(L)'
;MNFDIKAVDQVITDDYAIYQGDSCELIRAIPAESIHFGVHSPPFEGLYKFSNFDRDISNNEGGAFWEHYAFLIQELLRVTKPGRLHSVHCMQLPTSKTRHGYIGVRDFRGEIIRAYEDAGWIFHSEVCIWKDPVIAQQRTKSLRLLHKQIVKDSAMSGQGLADYVVTFRKPGDNEEPIAGGFEQFVGTGLDISREAYAEHATQTRAEGRDAWPYEQWASILVWQRYASPVWSDINQTRTLQYRGGRDEKDEQHISPLQLDVIERCIDLWSAKGDVVLTPFLGIGSEVFAAVEMGRRGVGFELKPSYFAQAKRNLSEVKKPAGADLFDSVL
;
A
#
# COMPACT_ATOMS: atom_id res chain seq x y z
N MET A 1 4.23 -3.22 -21.65
CA MET A 1 5.50 -2.80 -20.99
C MET A 1 6.46 -3.98 -21.04
N ASN A 2 7.63 -3.82 -21.60
CA ASN A 2 8.62 -4.92 -21.63
C ASN A 2 9.97 -4.33 -21.22
N PHE A 3 10.42 -4.69 -20.01
CA PHE A 3 11.79 -4.40 -19.56
C PHE A 3 12.65 -5.62 -19.83
N ASP A 4 13.90 -5.43 -20.23
CA ASP A 4 14.85 -6.53 -20.47
C ASP A 4 15.34 -7.10 -19.12
N ILE A 5 14.43 -7.81 -18.43
CA ILE A 5 14.66 -8.40 -17.12
C ILE A 5 14.88 -9.91 -17.24
N LYS A 6 15.98 -10.40 -16.70
CA LYS A 6 16.23 -11.83 -16.56
C LYS A 6 15.61 -12.36 -15.26
N ALA A 7 14.37 -12.79 -15.33
CA ALA A 7 13.64 -13.39 -14.22
C ALA A 7 13.60 -14.91 -14.31
N VAL A 8 13.28 -15.58 -13.21
CA VAL A 8 13.05 -17.04 -13.15
C VAL A 8 11.77 -17.42 -13.91
N ASP A 9 10.71 -16.62 -13.72
CA ASP A 9 9.42 -16.70 -14.43
C ASP A 9 8.86 -15.27 -14.57
N GLN A 10 8.02 -15.05 -15.59
CA GLN A 10 7.46 -13.73 -15.82
C GLN A 10 6.11 -13.79 -16.55
N VAL A 11 5.28 -12.77 -16.34
CA VAL A 11 4.08 -12.52 -17.15
C VAL A 11 4.12 -11.07 -17.59
N ILE A 12 4.06 -10.84 -18.88
CA ILE A 12 4.09 -9.51 -19.49
C ILE A 12 2.85 -9.36 -20.36
N THR A 13 2.09 -8.32 -20.10
CA THR A 13 0.90 -7.92 -20.86
C THR A 13 1.01 -6.43 -21.22
N ASP A 14 0.02 -5.87 -21.87
CA ASP A 14 -0.05 -4.42 -22.12
C ASP A 14 -0.28 -3.64 -20.83
N ASP A 15 -0.91 -4.26 -19.82
CA ASP A 15 -1.35 -3.61 -18.59
C ASP A 15 -0.43 -3.83 -17.41
N TYR A 16 0.25 -4.98 -17.37
CA TYR A 16 1.18 -5.26 -16.28
C TYR A 16 2.34 -6.15 -16.71
N ALA A 17 3.41 -6.04 -15.94
CA ALA A 17 4.58 -6.90 -16.03
C ALA A 17 4.97 -7.35 -14.62
N ILE A 18 4.94 -8.66 -14.38
CA ILE A 18 5.36 -9.25 -13.11
C ILE A 18 6.48 -10.24 -13.34
N TYR A 19 7.46 -10.25 -12.43
CA TYR A 19 8.69 -11.00 -12.57
C TYR A 19 8.99 -11.77 -11.29
N GLN A 20 9.35 -13.05 -11.42
CA GLN A 20 9.77 -13.87 -10.30
C GLN A 20 11.29 -13.77 -10.11
N GLY A 21 11.71 -13.26 -8.95
CA GLY A 21 13.12 -13.17 -8.56
C GLY A 21 13.36 -12.15 -7.44
N ASP A 22 14.62 -11.94 -7.13
CA ASP A 22 15.06 -10.99 -6.11
C ASP A 22 14.84 -9.55 -6.57
N SER A 23 14.06 -8.81 -5.79
CA SER A 23 13.70 -7.40 -6.07
C SER A 23 14.94 -6.51 -6.22
N CYS A 24 15.98 -6.73 -5.43
CA CYS A 24 17.22 -5.97 -5.48
C CYS A 24 18.01 -6.21 -6.80
N GLU A 25 17.86 -7.38 -7.39
CA GLU A 25 18.47 -7.68 -8.69
C GLU A 25 17.60 -7.18 -9.85
N LEU A 26 16.30 -7.46 -9.79
CA LEU A 26 15.36 -7.18 -10.89
C LEU A 26 15.15 -5.69 -11.12
N ILE A 27 15.08 -4.89 -10.06
CA ILE A 27 14.84 -3.45 -10.15
C ILE A 27 15.96 -2.71 -10.94
N ARG A 28 17.17 -3.24 -10.98
CA ARG A 28 18.29 -2.66 -11.72
C ARG A 28 18.03 -2.55 -13.22
N ALA A 29 17.22 -3.45 -13.77
CA ALA A 29 16.85 -3.44 -15.17
C ALA A 29 15.72 -2.46 -15.51
N ILE A 30 15.05 -1.89 -14.51
CA ILE A 30 14.08 -0.83 -14.72
C ILE A 30 14.83 0.46 -15.07
N PRO A 31 14.49 1.16 -16.16
CA PRO A 31 15.11 2.43 -16.50
C PRO A 31 14.93 3.48 -15.41
N ALA A 32 15.92 4.36 -15.25
CA ALA A 32 15.78 5.51 -14.37
C ALA A 32 14.57 6.36 -14.79
N GLU A 33 13.89 6.94 -13.80
CA GLU A 33 12.82 7.91 -14.03
C GLU A 33 11.68 7.42 -14.94
N SER A 34 11.36 6.12 -14.86
CA SER A 34 10.31 5.49 -15.66
C SER A 34 9.05 5.13 -14.85
N ILE A 35 9.12 5.19 -13.53
CA ILE A 35 8.03 4.85 -12.62
C ILE A 35 7.32 6.12 -12.14
N HIS A 36 6.01 6.13 -12.26
CA HIS A 36 5.19 7.28 -11.89
C HIS A 36 4.79 7.27 -10.42
N PHE A 37 4.51 6.09 -9.87
CA PHE A 37 4.14 5.92 -8.47
C PHE A 37 4.60 4.57 -7.95
N GLY A 38 4.94 4.50 -6.66
CA GLY A 38 5.21 3.23 -6.00
C GLY A 38 4.35 3.06 -4.77
N VAL A 39 3.91 1.82 -4.52
CA VAL A 39 3.21 1.46 -3.28
C VAL A 39 3.54 0.03 -2.88
N HIS A 40 3.88 -0.18 -1.62
CA HIS A 40 4.16 -1.51 -1.10
C HIS A 40 4.09 -1.58 0.42
N SER A 41 4.08 -2.81 0.92
CA SER A 41 4.32 -3.13 2.33
C SER A 41 5.63 -3.92 2.42
N PRO A 42 6.69 -3.38 3.05
CA PRO A 42 7.94 -4.13 3.19
C PRO A 42 7.74 -5.32 4.14
N PRO A 43 8.60 -6.33 4.08
CA PRO A 43 8.67 -7.33 5.13
C PRO A 43 8.88 -6.64 6.49
N PHE A 44 8.07 -7.00 7.49
CA PHE A 44 8.23 -6.47 8.84
C PHE A 44 9.32 -7.25 9.55
N GLU A 45 10.50 -6.69 9.61
CA GLU A 45 11.73 -7.25 10.18
C GLU A 45 11.49 -8.22 11.35
N GLY A 46 11.79 -9.51 11.15
CA GLY A 46 11.68 -10.56 12.16
C GLY A 46 10.26 -10.83 12.72
N LEU A 47 9.22 -10.08 12.29
CA LEU A 47 7.86 -10.33 12.76
C LEU A 47 7.24 -11.54 12.05
N TYR A 48 7.49 -11.68 10.76
CA TYR A 48 7.01 -12.77 9.93
C TYR A 48 8.13 -13.28 9.02
N LYS A 49 8.27 -14.60 8.91
CA LYS A 49 9.08 -15.25 7.87
C LYS A 49 8.18 -15.60 6.71
N PHE A 50 8.50 -15.08 5.52
CA PHE A 50 7.69 -15.32 4.32
C PHE A 50 8.23 -16.48 3.46
N SER A 51 9.53 -16.76 3.53
CA SER A 51 10.14 -17.91 2.85
C SER A 51 11.37 -18.44 3.60
N ASN A 52 11.87 -19.61 3.18
CA ASN A 52 13.13 -20.17 3.67
C ASN A 52 14.33 -19.85 2.75
N PHE A 53 14.20 -18.90 1.83
CA PHE A 53 15.29 -18.51 0.96
C PHE A 53 16.27 -17.57 1.68
N ASP A 54 17.58 -17.83 1.55
CA ASP A 54 18.62 -17.01 2.19
C ASP A 54 18.60 -15.54 1.74
N ARG A 55 18.05 -15.25 0.55
CA ARG A 55 17.94 -13.91 -0.02
C ARG A 55 16.65 -13.17 0.36
N ASP A 56 15.77 -13.80 1.13
CA ASP A 56 14.55 -13.15 1.59
C ASP A 56 14.89 -12.15 2.69
N ILE A 57 14.65 -10.87 2.40
CA ILE A 57 14.90 -9.77 3.35
C ILE A 57 14.16 -10.01 4.69
N SER A 58 13.01 -10.70 4.67
CA SER A 58 12.24 -11.03 5.88
C SER A 58 12.98 -11.96 6.85
N ASN A 59 13.98 -12.70 6.36
CA ASN A 59 14.79 -13.60 7.18
C ASN A 59 15.92 -12.88 7.93
N ASN A 60 16.19 -11.63 7.57
CA ASN A 60 17.23 -10.81 8.18
C ASN A 60 16.65 -10.01 9.36
N GLU A 61 17.44 -9.87 10.40
CA GLU A 61 17.12 -9.02 11.57
C GLU A 61 18.23 -7.97 11.77
N GLY A 62 17.87 -6.80 12.31
CA GLY A 62 18.82 -5.75 12.61
C GLY A 62 19.55 -5.17 11.39
N GLY A 63 20.86 -5.03 11.47
CA GLY A 63 21.68 -4.37 10.46
C GLY A 63 21.56 -4.95 9.07
N ALA A 64 21.50 -6.29 8.92
CA ALA A 64 21.42 -6.95 7.62
C ALA A 64 20.10 -6.66 6.90
N PHE A 65 18.98 -6.54 7.61
CA PHE A 65 17.72 -6.10 7.02
C PHE A 65 17.86 -4.71 6.41
N TRP A 66 18.40 -3.76 7.18
CA TRP A 66 18.53 -2.37 6.75
C TRP A 66 19.54 -2.18 5.63
N GLU A 67 20.63 -2.96 5.58
CA GLU A 67 21.59 -2.93 4.47
C GLU A 67 20.92 -3.30 3.14
N HIS A 68 20.16 -4.40 3.12
CA HIS A 68 19.45 -4.83 1.91
C HIS A 68 18.31 -3.87 1.54
N TYR A 69 17.56 -3.39 2.54
CA TYR A 69 16.45 -2.50 2.28
C TYR A 69 16.92 -1.10 1.84
N ALA A 70 18.03 -0.59 2.39
CA ALA A 70 18.62 0.66 1.94
C ALA A 70 19.04 0.62 0.47
N PHE A 71 19.60 -0.51 0.01
CA PHE A 71 19.90 -0.69 -1.41
C PHE A 71 18.63 -0.57 -2.26
N LEU A 72 17.56 -1.25 -1.87
CA LEU A 72 16.28 -1.19 -2.60
C LEU A 72 15.68 0.23 -2.58
N ILE A 73 15.75 0.94 -1.45
CA ILE A 73 15.27 2.34 -1.34
C ILE A 73 16.02 3.27 -2.31
N GLN A 74 17.32 3.08 -2.48
CA GLN A 74 18.14 3.82 -3.46
C GLN A 74 17.68 3.54 -4.89
N GLU A 75 17.45 2.28 -5.23
CA GLU A 75 16.97 1.90 -6.56
C GLU A 75 15.54 2.41 -6.82
N LEU A 76 14.67 2.38 -5.82
CA LEU A 76 13.34 3.00 -5.90
C LEU A 76 13.44 4.50 -6.18
N LEU A 77 14.40 5.21 -5.56
CA LEU A 77 14.66 6.62 -5.86
C LEU A 77 15.12 6.81 -7.32
N ARG A 78 16.02 5.95 -7.80
CA ARG A 78 16.53 6.02 -9.18
C ARG A 78 15.42 5.85 -10.21
N VAL A 79 14.56 4.84 -10.05
CA VAL A 79 13.53 4.49 -11.04
C VAL A 79 12.30 5.41 -11.01
N THR A 80 12.01 6.07 -9.89
CA THR A 80 10.88 6.98 -9.76
C THR A 80 11.16 8.29 -10.51
N LYS A 81 10.17 8.82 -11.21
CA LYS A 81 10.25 10.14 -11.88
C LYS A 81 10.44 11.26 -10.88
N PRO A 82 11.15 12.37 -11.23
CA PRO A 82 11.29 13.54 -10.37
C PRO A 82 9.92 14.11 -9.95
N GLY A 83 9.81 14.56 -8.70
CA GLY A 83 8.59 15.13 -8.15
C GLY A 83 7.45 14.13 -7.89
N ARG A 84 7.62 12.85 -8.27
CA ARG A 84 6.63 11.79 -8.06
C ARG A 84 6.84 11.09 -6.72
N LEU A 85 5.88 10.28 -6.32
CA LEU A 85 5.75 9.77 -4.95
C LEU A 85 5.90 8.25 -4.85
N HIS A 86 6.24 7.82 -3.63
CA HIS A 86 6.31 6.42 -3.25
C HIS A 86 5.73 6.25 -1.84
N SER A 87 4.78 5.33 -1.68
CA SER A 87 4.07 5.07 -0.43
C SER A 87 4.47 3.74 0.18
N VAL A 88 4.74 3.73 1.46
CA VAL A 88 5.13 2.55 2.23
C VAL A 88 4.10 2.31 3.32
N HIS A 89 3.42 1.16 3.26
CA HIS A 89 2.57 0.71 4.35
C HIS A 89 3.41 0.03 5.41
N CYS A 90 3.25 0.44 6.65
CA CYS A 90 3.98 -0.14 7.77
C CYS A 90 3.17 -0.09 9.08
N MET A 91 3.68 -0.73 10.11
CA MET A 91 3.17 -0.64 11.47
C MET A 91 4.34 -0.59 12.46
N GLN A 92 4.06 -0.15 13.68
CA GLN A 92 5.02 -0.28 14.77
C GLN A 92 5.16 -1.76 15.17
N LEU A 93 6.36 -2.20 15.51
CA LEU A 93 6.61 -3.60 15.85
C LEU A 93 6.42 -3.86 17.34
N PRO A 94 5.57 -4.84 17.72
CA PRO A 94 5.43 -5.22 19.12
C PRO A 94 6.69 -5.92 19.62
N THR A 95 7.16 -5.55 20.81
CA THR A 95 8.21 -6.28 21.51
C THR A 95 7.62 -7.30 22.47
N SER A 96 8.37 -8.35 22.77
CA SER A 96 7.99 -9.39 23.72
C SER A 96 9.08 -9.61 24.75
N LYS A 97 8.69 -9.99 25.97
CA LYS A 97 9.64 -10.25 27.05
C LYS A 97 10.63 -11.37 26.69
N THR A 98 10.18 -12.39 25.95
CA THR A 98 11.03 -13.52 25.57
C THR A 98 12.12 -13.15 24.56
N ARG A 99 11.77 -12.34 23.53
CA ARG A 99 12.71 -11.99 22.46
C ARG A 99 13.51 -10.72 22.77
N HIS A 100 12.91 -9.75 23.48
CA HIS A 100 13.45 -8.41 23.65
C HIS A 100 13.73 -8.02 25.12
N GLY A 101 13.35 -8.88 26.09
CA GLY A 101 13.49 -8.59 27.51
C GLY A 101 12.41 -7.68 28.09
N TYR A 102 11.57 -7.07 27.27
CA TYR A 102 10.52 -6.13 27.70
C TYR A 102 9.28 -6.21 26.79
N ILE A 103 8.15 -5.72 27.30
CA ILE A 103 6.92 -5.53 26.55
C ILE A 103 6.80 -4.05 26.19
N GLY A 104 6.68 -3.75 24.91
CA GLY A 104 6.60 -2.38 24.41
C GLY A 104 6.42 -2.33 22.89
N VAL A 105 6.95 -1.30 22.28
CA VAL A 105 6.87 -1.02 20.85
C VAL A 105 8.23 -0.57 20.34
N ARG A 106 8.65 -1.08 19.20
CA ARG A 106 9.79 -0.59 18.43
C ARG A 106 9.28 0.35 17.33
N ASP A 107 9.93 1.49 17.19
CA ASP A 107 9.55 2.53 16.21
C ASP A 107 10.02 2.18 14.79
N PHE A 108 9.45 1.11 14.23
CA PHE A 108 9.78 0.67 12.86
C PHE A 108 9.37 1.70 11.79
N ARG A 109 8.23 2.38 11.99
CA ARG A 109 7.80 3.47 11.12
C ARG A 109 8.84 4.60 11.06
N GLY A 110 9.35 5.05 12.20
CA GLY A 110 10.37 6.08 12.25
C GLY A 110 11.71 5.62 11.65
N GLU A 111 12.05 4.33 11.78
CA GLU A 111 13.21 3.75 11.11
C GLU A 111 13.06 3.79 9.58
N ILE A 112 11.88 3.46 9.04
CA ILE A 112 11.59 3.58 7.61
C ILE A 112 11.72 5.04 7.15
N ILE A 113 11.14 6.00 7.87
CA ILE A 113 11.22 7.41 7.51
C ILE A 113 12.68 7.85 7.41
N ARG A 114 13.49 7.55 8.41
CA ARG A 114 14.93 7.89 8.41
C ARG A 114 15.67 7.22 7.24
N ALA A 115 15.42 5.95 6.97
CA ALA A 115 16.09 5.23 5.89
C ALA A 115 15.78 5.84 4.51
N TYR A 116 14.55 6.31 4.29
CA TYR A 116 14.18 7.00 3.05
C TYR A 116 14.81 8.40 2.97
N GLU A 117 14.79 9.18 4.06
CA GLU A 117 15.43 10.50 4.12
C GLU A 117 16.95 10.40 3.90
N ASP A 118 17.61 9.43 4.51
CA ASP A 118 19.05 9.16 4.33
C ASP A 118 19.38 8.77 2.87
N ALA A 119 18.45 8.16 2.15
CA ALA A 119 18.58 7.84 0.73
C ALA A 119 18.30 9.04 -0.20
N GLY A 120 17.87 10.18 0.33
CA GLY A 120 17.60 11.40 -0.43
C GLY A 120 16.15 11.64 -0.80
N TRP A 121 15.21 10.85 -0.29
CA TRP A 121 13.78 11.12 -0.42
C TRP A 121 13.35 12.27 0.50
N ILE A 122 12.27 12.94 0.12
CA ILE A 122 11.60 13.95 0.97
C ILE A 122 10.44 13.24 1.67
N PHE A 123 10.40 13.23 3.01
CA PHE A 123 9.22 12.79 3.75
C PHE A 123 8.07 13.74 3.45
N HIS A 124 7.05 13.25 2.72
CA HIS A 124 5.97 14.08 2.18
C HIS A 124 4.76 14.11 3.11
N SER A 125 4.29 12.95 3.55
CA SER A 125 3.09 12.85 4.38
C SER A 125 2.96 11.48 5.03
N GLU A 126 2.10 11.39 6.04
CA GLU A 126 1.69 10.12 6.62
C GLU A 126 0.19 10.10 6.91
N VAL A 127 -0.38 8.90 6.89
CA VAL A 127 -1.74 8.61 7.30
C VAL A 127 -1.73 7.48 8.31
N CYS A 128 -2.49 7.63 9.38
CA CYS A 128 -2.78 6.57 10.33
C CYS A 128 -4.01 5.78 9.87
N ILE A 129 -3.90 4.47 9.75
CA ILE A 129 -5.02 3.58 9.44
C ILE A 129 -5.55 3.01 10.75
N TRP A 130 -6.80 3.31 11.05
CA TRP A 130 -7.47 2.75 12.21
C TRP A 130 -7.64 1.23 12.05
N LYS A 131 -7.38 0.50 13.13
CA LYS A 131 -7.60 -0.95 13.22
C LYS A 131 -8.47 -1.30 14.40
N ASP A 132 -9.39 -2.22 14.20
CA ASP A 132 -10.10 -2.84 15.32
C ASP A 132 -9.09 -3.59 16.21
N PRO A 133 -8.94 -3.19 17.48
CA PRO A 133 -7.95 -3.78 18.38
C PRO A 133 -8.21 -5.27 18.65
N VAL A 134 -9.44 -5.76 18.54
CA VAL A 134 -9.78 -7.17 18.69
C VAL A 134 -9.23 -7.98 17.52
N ILE A 135 -9.44 -7.51 16.29
CA ILE A 135 -8.93 -8.17 15.08
C ILE A 135 -7.40 -8.11 15.04
N ALA A 136 -6.82 -6.94 15.32
CA ALA A 136 -5.37 -6.75 15.35
C ALA A 136 -4.68 -7.68 16.35
N GLN A 137 -5.25 -7.86 17.55
CA GLN A 137 -4.72 -8.77 18.57
C GLN A 137 -4.77 -10.24 18.15
N GLN A 138 -5.87 -10.67 17.54
CA GLN A 138 -6.00 -12.06 17.05
C GLN A 138 -4.93 -12.37 16.01
N ARG A 139 -4.54 -11.41 15.19
CA ARG A 139 -3.51 -11.57 14.15
C ARG A 139 -2.09 -11.57 14.73
N THR A 140 -1.77 -10.62 15.58
CA THR A 140 -0.38 -10.43 16.08
C THR A 140 -0.04 -11.31 17.27
N LYS A 141 -1.05 -11.88 17.95
CA LYS A 141 -0.90 -12.60 19.23
C LYS A 141 -0.08 -11.82 20.28
N SER A 142 0.08 -10.50 20.10
CA SER A 142 0.82 -9.66 21.02
C SER A 142 -0.05 -9.30 22.22
N LEU A 143 0.57 -9.23 23.41
CA LEU A 143 -0.13 -8.83 24.61
C LEU A 143 -0.43 -7.32 24.54
N ARG A 144 -1.67 -6.99 24.22
CA ARG A 144 -2.17 -5.61 24.15
C ARG A 144 -3.26 -5.39 25.18
N LEU A 145 -3.67 -4.15 25.36
CA LEU A 145 -4.62 -3.75 26.39
C LEU A 145 -5.95 -4.47 26.21
N LEU A 146 -6.12 -5.57 26.91
CA LEU A 146 -7.37 -6.33 26.98
C LEU A 146 -8.28 -5.77 28.07
N HIS A 147 -9.57 -6.03 27.97
CA HIS A 147 -10.54 -5.68 29.00
C HIS A 147 -10.09 -6.09 30.41
N LYS A 148 -9.61 -7.31 30.57
CA LYS A 148 -9.12 -7.82 31.85
C LYS A 148 -7.87 -7.06 32.36
N GLN A 149 -7.04 -6.50 31.46
CA GLN A 149 -5.91 -5.69 31.87
C GLN A 149 -6.32 -4.27 32.25
N ILE A 150 -7.33 -3.71 31.58
CA ILE A 150 -7.93 -2.42 31.97
C ILE A 150 -8.43 -2.49 33.41
N VAL A 151 -9.08 -3.59 33.78
CA VAL A 151 -9.67 -3.77 35.12
C VAL A 151 -8.60 -4.08 36.17
N LYS A 152 -7.57 -4.88 35.84
CA LYS A 152 -6.57 -5.36 36.79
C LYS A 152 -5.38 -4.43 36.93
N ASP A 153 -4.76 -4.08 35.82
CA ASP A 153 -3.59 -3.20 35.75
C ASP A 153 -3.40 -2.73 34.30
N SER A 154 -3.84 -1.52 33.99
CA SER A 154 -3.75 -0.94 32.66
C SER A 154 -2.32 -0.58 32.23
N ALA A 155 -1.38 -0.48 33.18
CA ALA A 155 0.03 -0.20 32.89
C ALA A 155 0.80 -1.39 32.31
N MET A 156 0.24 -2.61 32.39
CA MET A 156 0.94 -3.83 31.94
C MET A 156 1.05 -3.95 30.42
N SER A 157 0.23 -3.27 29.64
CA SER A 157 0.28 -3.36 28.19
C SER A 157 -0.30 -2.11 27.52
N GLY A 158 0.26 -1.73 26.36
CA GLY A 158 -0.21 -0.59 25.59
C GLY A 158 -1.46 -0.92 24.74
N GLN A 159 -2.01 0.10 24.13
CA GLN A 159 -3.14 0.04 23.22
C GLN A 159 -2.85 -0.83 21.99
N GLY A 160 -3.86 -1.07 21.16
CA GLY A 160 -3.69 -1.67 19.84
C GLY A 160 -2.75 -0.85 18.96
N LEU A 161 -2.13 -1.52 17.98
CA LEU A 161 -1.26 -0.85 17.01
C LEU A 161 -2.07 -0.49 15.78
N ALA A 162 -1.95 0.77 15.36
CA ALA A 162 -2.42 1.22 14.06
C ALA A 162 -1.45 0.78 12.97
N ASP A 163 -1.90 0.79 11.72
CA ASP A 163 -1.02 0.80 10.57
C ASP A 163 -0.84 2.25 10.08
N TYR A 164 0.18 2.42 9.25
CA TYR A 164 0.51 3.72 8.67
C TYR A 164 0.80 3.57 7.18
N VAL A 165 0.45 4.59 6.41
CA VAL A 165 1.02 4.83 5.10
C VAL A 165 1.94 6.02 5.24
N VAL A 166 3.24 5.81 5.06
CA VAL A 166 4.24 6.89 4.97
C VAL A 166 4.56 7.11 3.51
N THR A 167 4.49 8.36 3.06
CA THR A 167 4.67 8.70 1.66
C THR A 167 5.86 9.62 1.49
N PHE A 168 6.67 9.31 0.50
CA PHE A 168 7.91 10.00 0.17
C PHE A 168 7.82 10.60 -1.23
N ARG A 169 8.47 11.74 -1.44
CA ARG A 169 8.56 12.40 -2.74
C ARG A 169 10.01 12.39 -3.21
N LYS A 170 10.23 11.98 -4.46
CA LYS A 170 11.53 12.18 -5.10
C LYS A 170 11.78 13.68 -5.32
N PRO A 171 12.97 14.22 -4.98
CA PRO A 171 13.33 15.61 -5.33
C PRO A 171 13.19 15.89 -6.82
N GLY A 172 12.93 17.14 -7.14
CA GLY A 172 12.73 17.62 -8.51
C GLY A 172 11.29 18.05 -8.78
N ASP A 173 11.06 18.56 -9.97
CA ASP A 173 9.75 19.04 -10.42
C ASP A 173 8.96 17.91 -11.10
N ASN A 174 7.66 17.90 -10.90
CA ASN A 174 6.77 16.99 -11.58
C ASN A 174 6.32 17.63 -12.91
N GLU A 175 6.95 17.21 -14.00
CA GLU A 175 6.63 17.70 -15.35
C GLU A 175 5.27 17.20 -15.88
N GLU A 176 4.76 16.10 -15.31
CA GLU A 176 3.49 15.48 -15.68
C GLU A 176 2.51 15.57 -14.48
N PRO A 177 1.79 16.68 -14.28
CA PRO A 177 0.91 16.85 -13.14
C PRO A 177 -0.17 15.76 -13.09
N ILE A 178 -0.43 15.23 -11.89
CA ILE A 178 -1.57 14.35 -11.65
C ILE A 178 -2.81 15.25 -11.70
N ALA A 179 -3.54 15.16 -12.79
CA ALA A 179 -4.73 15.98 -13.03
C ALA A 179 -5.96 15.10 -13.21
N GLY A 180 -7.10 15.62 -12.77
CA GLY A 180 -8.40 14.97 -12.93
C GLY A 180 -9.49 15.73 -12.19
N GLY A 181 -10.76 15.47 -12.55
CA GLY A 181 -11.90 15.96 -11.81
C GLY A 181 -12.04 15.22 -10.47
N PHE A 182 -12.83 15.77 -9.55
CA PHE A 182 -13.04 15.11 -8.25
C PHE A 182 -13.73 13.74 -8.38
N GLU A 183 -14.40 13.47 -9.49
CA GLU A 183 -15.03 12.17 -9.79
C GLU A 183 -14.03 11.01 -9.77
N GLN A 184 -12.78 11.24 -10.14
CA GLN A 184 -11.75 10.20 -10.09
C GLN A 184 -11.44 9.73 -8.67
N PHE A 185 -11.76 10.56 -7.65
CA PHE A 185 -11.55 10.24 -6.25
C PHE A 185 -12.77 9.57 -5.59
N VAL A 186 -13.85 9.34 -6.35
CA VAL A 186 -15.03 8.60 -5.87
C VAL A 186 -14.66 7.14 -5.77
N GLY A 187 -14.27 6.74 -4.59
CA GLY A 187 -13.99 5.35 -4.30
C GLY A 187 -15.14 4.64 -3.59
N THR A 188 -14.96 3.37 -3.33
CA THR A 188 -15.89 2.57 -2.51
C THR A 188 -16.19 3.27 -1.18
N GLY A 189 -17.46 3.43 -0.85
CA GLY A 189 -17.95 4.01 0.40
C GLY A 189 -18.11 5.54 0.40
N LEU A 190 -17.82 6.23 -0.69
CA LEU A 190 -18.15 7.64 -0.86
C LEU A 190 -19.30 7.80 -1.86
N ASP A 191 -20.49 8.13 -1.37
CA ASP A 191 -21.65 8.41 -2.22
C ASP A 191 -21.78 9.92 -2.46
N ILE A 192 -21.44 10.34 -3.66
CA ILE A 192 -21.65 11.71 -4.15
C ILE A 192 -22.68 11.75 -5.29
N SER A 193 -23.61 10.78 -5.30
CA SER A 193 -24.74 10.79 -6.25
C SER A 193 -25.61 12.04 -6.10
N ARG A 194 -26.35 12.36 -7.15
CA ARG A 194 -27.34 13.46 -7.10
C ARG A 194 -28.44 13.18 -6.09
N GLU A 195 -28.77 11.92 -5.88
CA GLU A 195 -29.73 11.43 -4.89
C GLU A 195 -29.25 11.71 -3.47
N ALA A 196 -28.00 11.31 -3.14
CA ALA A 196 -27.40 11.59 -1.83
C ALA A 196 -27.29 13.10 -1.56
N TYR A 197 -26.97 13.89 -2.59
CA TYR A 197 -26.98 15.34 -2.45
C TYR A 197 -28.37 15.90 -2.17
N ALA A 198 -29.42 15.41 -2.86
CA ALA A 198 -30.79 15.87 -2.64
C ALA A 198 -31.27 15.62 -1.20
N GLU A 199 -30.92 14.45 -0.64
CA GLU A 199 -31.20 14.12 0.75
C GLU A 199 -30.45 15.07 1.71
N HIS A 200 -29.13 15.25 1.51
CA HIS A 200 -28.31 16.17 2.29
C HIS A 200 -28.85 17.61 2.25
N ALA A 201 -29.17 18.11 1.06
CA ALA A 201 -29.70 19.46 0.89
C ALA A 201 -31.05 19.66 1.58
N THR A 202 -31.92 18.64 1.55
CA THR A 202 -33.22 18.65 2.25
C THR A 202 -33.02 18.70 3.75
N GLN A 203 -32.16 17.86 4.30
CA GLN A 203 -31.84 17.84 5.72
C GLN A 203 -31.21 19.17 6.18
N THR A 204 -30.25 19.70 5.44
CA THR A 204 -29.58 20.97 5.78
C THR A 204 -30.55 22.14 5.84
N ARG A 205 -31.51 22.20 4.90
CA ARG A 205 -32.58 23.24 4.93
C ARG A 205 -33.56 23.05 6.08
N ALA A 206 -33.90 21.81 6.43
CA ALA A 206 -34.74 21.52 7.59
C ALA A 206 -34.10 21.96 8.93
N GLU A 207 -32.76 21.99 8.96
CA GLU A 207 -31.98 22.49 10.09
C GLU A 207 -31.81 24.04 10.07
N GLY A 208 -32.44 24.72 9.10
CA GLY A 208 -32.37 26.19 8.97
C GLY A 208 -31.09 26.74 8.37
N ARG A 209 -30.34 25.91 7.63
CA ARG A 209 -29.09 26.27 6.97
C ARG A 209 -29.24 26.20 5.45
N ASP A 210 -28.48 27.01 4.73
CA ASP A 210 -28.37 26.90 3.27
C ASP A 210 -27.49 25.72 2.87
N ALA A 211 -27.99 24.91 1.96
CA ALA A 211 -27.19 23.83 1.38
C ALA A 211 -26.19 24.40 0.36
N TRP A 212 -24.97 23.90 0.39
CA TRP A 212 -23.97 24.23 -0.63
C TRP A 212 -24.42 23.76 -2.03
N PRO A 213 -23.90 24.38 -3.11
CA PRO A 213 -24.04 23.79 -4.45
C PRO A 213 -23.46 22.38 -4.51
N TYR A 214 -24.01 21.56 -5.39
CA TYR A 214 -23.59 20.14 -5.52
C TYR A 214 -22.09 19.98 -5.68
N GLU A 215 -21.48 20.75 -6.57
CA GLU A 215 -20.02 20.65 -6.85
C GLU A 215 -19.20 20.98 -5.61
N GLN A 216 -19.61 21.96 -4.83
CA GLN A 216 -18.92 22.31 -3.59
C GLN A 216 -19.10 21.22 -2.55
N TRP A 217 -20.33 20.72 -2.35
CA TRP A 217 -20.60 19.64 -1.42
C TRP A 217 -19.80 18.37 -1.77
N ALA A 218 -19.81 17.93 -3.04
CA ALA A 218 -19.09 16.76 -3.49
C ALA A 218 -17.57 16.91 -3.32
N SER A 219 -17.01 18.07 -3.69
CA SER A 219 -15.57 18.34 -3.53
C SER A 219 -15.13 18.34 -2.06
N ILE A 220 -15.96 18.84 -1.15
CA ILE A 220 -15.68 18.82 0.30
C ILE A 220 -15.65 17.38 0.81
N LEU A 221 -16.61 16.53 0.42
CA LEU A 221 -16.62 15.12 0.84
C LEU A 221 -15.40 14.37 0.35
N VAL A 222 -15.02 14.56 -0.92
CA VAL A 222 -13.78 13.99 -1.46
C VAL A 222 -12.57 14.48 -0.67
N TRP A 223 -12.44 15.79 -0.47
CA TRP A 223 -11.33 16.36 0.29
C TRP A 223 -11.27 15.82 1.72
N GLN A 224 -12.36 15.81 2.45
CA GLN A 224 -12.41 15.30 3.83
C GLN A 224 -11.94 13.84 3.90
N ARG A 225 -12.33 13.01 2.95
CA ARG A 225 -11.97 11.60 2.93
C ARG A 225 -10.48 11.36 2.65
N TYR A 226 -9.93 12.08 1.65
CA TYR A 226 -8.57 11.82 1.18
C TYR A 226 -7.52 12.63 1.94
N ALA A 227 -7.86 13.83 2.42
CA ALA A 227 -6.95 14.67 3.20
C ALA A 227 -6.95 14.35 4.71
N SER A 228 -7.82 13.44 5.17
CA SER A 228 -7.83 13.04 6.58
C SER A 228 -6.51 12.39 6.99
N PRO A 229 -5.88 12.82 8.10
CA PRO A 229 -4.67 12.16 8.61
C PRO A 229 -4.96 10.79 9.24
N VAL A 230 -6.22 10.43 9.39
CA VAL A 230 -6.68 9.12 9.89
C VAL A 230 -7.72 8.54 8.95
N TRP A 231 -7.41 7.38 8.37
CA TRP A 231 -8.38 6.62 7.59
C TRP A 231 -9.07 5.59 8.49
N SER A 232 -10.30 5.89 8.87
CA SER A 232 -11.11 5.06 9.77
C SER A 232 -12.07 4.13 9.03
N ASP A 233 -12.23 4.31 7.73
CA ASP A 233 -13.20 3.63 6.86
C ASP A 233 -12.59 2.52 5.99
N ILE A 234 -11.36 2.09 6.28
CA ILE A 234 -10.69 0.99 5.57
C ILE A 234 -11.34 -0.34 5.93
N ASN A 235 -11.82 -1.06 4.92
CA ASN A 235 -12.31 -2.42 5.10
C ASN A 235 -11.15 -3.41 5.29
N GLN A 236 -10.93 -3.81 6.52
CA GLN A 236 -9.78 -4.66 6.90
C GLN A 236 -9.83 -6.08 6.32
N THR A 237 -10.96 -6.51 5.77
CA THR A 237 -11.14 -7.83 5.16
C THR A 237 -11.12 -7.80 3.63
N ARG A 238 -11.12 -6.61 3.01
CA ARG A 238 -11.07 -6.47 1.56
C ARG A 238 -9.64 -6.66 1.04
N THR A 239 -9.28 -7.91 0.81
CA THR A 239 -7.97 -8.34 0.31
C THR A 239 -8.14 -9.34 -0.82
N LEU A 240 -7.12 -9.51 -1.67
CA LEU A 240 -7.13 -10.56 -2.68
C LEU A 240 -7.12 -11.96 -2.05
N GLN A 241 -7.51 -12.96 -2.85
CA GLN A 241 -7.46 -14.36 -2.45
C GLN A 241 -5.99 -14.79 -2.24
N TYR A 242 -5.66 -15.21 -1.00
CA TYR A 242 -4.30 -15.53 -0.60
C TYR A 242 -4.10 -17.00 -0.20
N ARG A 243 -5.19 -17.75 0.00
CA ARG A 243 -5.12 -19.14 0.54
C ARG A 243 -4.35 -20.09 -0.36
N GLY A 244 -4.39 -19.89 -1.67
CA GLY A 244 -3.68 -20.71 -2.65
C GLY A 244 -2.16 -20.44 -2.73
N GLY A 245 -1.63 -19.42 -2.06
CA GLY A 245 -0.20 -19.13 -1.99
C GLY A 245 0.54 -19.78 -0.83
N ARG A 246 -0.14 -20.52 0.03
CA ARG A 246 0.44 -21.19 1.20
C ARG A 246 1.04 -22.54 0.80
N ASP A 247 2.32 -22.75 1.11
CA ASP A 247 3.01 -24.02 0.89
C ASP A 247 2.93 -24.93 2.13
N GLU A 248 2.98 -24.36 3.35
CA GLU A 248 2.97 -25.10 4.61
C GLU A 248 1.94 -24.56 5.61
N LYS A 249 1.53 -25.40 6.58
CA LYS A 249 0.60 -25.02 7.64
C LYS A 249 1.14 -23.91 8.56
N ASP A 250 2.46 -23.76 8.64
CA ASP A 250 3.13 -22.79 9.50
C ASP A 250 3.23 -21.38 8.87
N GLU A 251 2.97 -21.24 7.56
CA GLU A 251 2.82 -19.95 6.88
C GLU A 251 1.45 -19.29 7.17
N GLN A 252 1.13 -19.13 8.44
CA GLN A 252 -0.16 -18.57 8.87
C GLN A 252 -0.29 -17.06 8.64
N HIS A 253 0.76 -16.42 8.15
CA HIS A 253 0.91 -14.96 8.21
C HIS A 253 0.95 -14.24 6.87
N ILE A 254 0.42 -14.85 5.78
CA ILE A 254 0.12 -14.05 4.59
C ILE A 254 -0.95 -13.02 5.00
N SER A 255 -0.54 -11.77 5.09
CA SER A 255 -1.43 -10.65 5.35
C SER A 255 -1.31 -9.67 4.19
N PRO A 256 -2.04 -9.90 3.09
CA PRO A 256 -2.03 -8.96 1.97
C PRO A 256 -2.54 -7.60 2.42
N LEU A 257 -1.97 -6.53 1.85
CA LEU A 257 -2.44 -5.17 2.09
C LEU A 257 -3.89 -5.04 1.59
N GLN A 258 -4.70 -4.29 2.32
CA GLN A 258 -6.08 -4.04 1.96
C GLN A 258 -6.16 -3.25 0.65
N LEU A 259 -7.04 -3.68 -0.25
CA LEU A 259 -7.25 -2.99 -1.53
C LEU A 259 -7.67 -1.53 -1.33
N ASP A 260 -8.51 -1.24 -0.33
CA ASP A 260 -8.93 0.14 -0.01
C ASP A 260 -7.75 1.09 0.24
N VAL A 261 -6.68 0.60 0.89
CA VAL A 261 -5.46 1.40 1.15
C VAL A 261 -4.71 1.65 -0.13
N ILE A 262 -4.50 0.59 -0.93
CA ILE A 262 -3.77 0.65 -2.20
C ILE A 262 -4.48 1.57 -3.18
N GLU A 263 -5.78 1.37 -3.38
CA GLU A 263 -6.62 2.17 -4.28
C GLU A 263 -6.60 3.64 -3.91
N ARG A 264 -6.70 3.96 -2.61
CA ARG A 264 -6.67 5.35 -2.13
C ARG A 264 -5.33 6.02 -2.39
N CYS A 265 -4.23 5.30 -2.25
CA CYS A 265 -2.91 5.80 -2.61
C CYS A 265 -2.77 6.01 -4.13
N ILE A 266 -3.26 5.07 -4.94
CA ILE A 266 -3.25 5.15 -6.41
C ILE A 266 -4.07 6.35 -6.89
N ASP A 267 -5.27 6.57 -6.33
CA ASP A 267 -6.11 7.72 -6.68
C ASP A 267 -5.43 9.06 -6.38
N LEU A 268 -4.82 9.17 -5.19
CA LEU A 268 -4.19 10.41 -4.76
C LEU A 268 -2.95 10.77 -5.60
N TRP A 269 -2.15 9.77 -6.01
CA TRP A 269 -0.77 10.01 -6.44
C TRP A 269 -0.40 9.43 -7.80
N SER A 270 -1.41 9.04 -8.59
CA SER A 270 -1.21 8.61 -9.97
C SER A 270 -2.35 9.02 -10.89
N ALA A 271 -2.05 9.22 -12.18
CA ALA A 271 -3.02 9.41 -13.24
C ALA A 271 -3.31 8.10 -13.97
N LYS A 272 -4.41 8.05 -14.74
CA LYS A 272 -4.69 6.91 -15.63
C LYS A 272 -3.55 6.74 -16.64
N GLY A 273 -3.16 5.49 -16.90
CA GLY A 273 -2.03 5.15 -17.75
C GLY A 273 -0.66 5.21 -17.09
N ASP A 274 -0.54 5.79 -15.88
CA ASP A 274 0.69 5.81 -15.11
C ASP A 274 1.19 4.39 -14.76
N VAL A 275 2.50 4.26 -14.57
CA VAL A 275 3.14 3.01 -14.15
C VAL A 275 3.28 3.00 -12.63
N VAL A 276 2.68 2.00 -11.99
CA VAL A 276 2.74 1.75 -10.55
C VAL A 276 3.66 0.56 -10.27
N LEU A 277 4.64 0.74 -9.38
CA LEU A 277 5.62 -0.28 -9.01
C LEU A 277 5.40 -0.78 -7.58
N THR A 278 5.49 -2.10 -7.40
CA THR A 278 5.67 -2.74 -6.09
C THR A 278 6.91 -3.65 -6.11
N PRO A 279 7.90 -3.43 -5.23
CA PRO A 279 9.05 -4.34 -5.15
C PRO A 279 8.74 -5.63 -4.40
N PHE A 280 7.61 -5.72 -3.71
CA PHE A 280 7.15 -6.88 -2.95
C PHE A 280 5.73 -7.24 -3.40
N LEU A 281 5.64 -7.87 -4.58
CA LEU A 281 4.37 -8.18 -5.24
C LEU A 281 3.45 -9.08 -4.40
N GLY A 282 4.02 -10.02 -3.64
CA GLY A 282 3.24 -10.97 -2.88
C GLY A 282 2.27 -11.74 -3.78
N ILE A 283 0.99 -11.60 -3.48
CA ILE A 283 -0.10 -12.20 -4.28
C ILE A 283 -0.69 -11.26 -5.34
N GLY A 284 -0.07 -10.10 -5.56
CA GLY A 284 -0.41 -9.19 -6.66
C GLY A 284 -1.34 -8.04 -6.34
N SER A 285 -1.58 -7.71 -5.06
CA SER A 285 -2.61 -6.73 -4.66
C SER A 285 -2.41 -5.35 -5.27
N GLU A 286 -1.19 -4.82 -5.25
CA GLU A 286 -0.86 -3.49 -5.75
C GLU A 286 -0.98 -3.41 -7.28
N VAL A 287 -0.50 -4.44 -7.98
CA VAL A 287 -0.61 -4.53 -9.45
C VAL A 287 -2.06 -4.73 -9.87
N PHE A 288 -2.82 -5.55 -9.13
CA PHE A 288 -4.24 -5.77 -9.38
C PHE A 288 -5.01 -4.44 -9.29
N ALA A 289 -4.86 -3.72 -8.18
CA ALA A 289 -5.53 -2.44 -7.99
C ALA A 289 -5.11 -1.41 -9.05
N ALA A 290 -3.82 -1.35 -9.41
CA ALA A 290 -3.34 -0.45 -10.45
C ALA A 290 -4.06 -0.71 -11.79
N VAL A 291 -4.16 -1.96 -12.22
CA VAL A 291 -4.81 -2.34 -13.48
C VAL A 291 -6.33 -2.10 -13.42
N GLU A 292 -6.98 -2.50 -12.32
CA GLU A 292 -8.42 -2.29 -12.12
C GLU A 292 -8.80 -0.79 -12.17
N MET A 293 -7.88 0.08 -11.76
CA MET A 293 -8.06 1.54 -11.78
C MET A 293 -7.55 2.21 -13.06
N GLY A 294 -7.15 1.45 -14.08
CA GLY A 294 -6.70 1.97 -15.37
C GLY A 294 -5.26 2.50 -15.37
N ARG A 295 -4.44 2.04 -14.44
CA ARG A 295 -2.99 2.23 -14.44
C ARG A 295 -2.31 0.98 -14.96
N ARG A 296 -1.00 1.04 -15.16
CA ARG A 296 -0.18 -0.13 -15.50
C ARG A 296 0.62 -0.55 -14.28
N GLY A 297 0.76 -1.87 -14.05
CA GLY A 297 1.42 -2.40 -12.87
C GLY A 297 2.76 -3.09 -13.17
N VAL A 298 3.76 -2.89 -12.31
CA VAL A 298 5.03 -3.63 -12.31
C VAL A 298 5.26 -4.21 -10.93
N GLY A 299 5.67 -5.48 -10.84
CA GLY A 299 5.93 -6.09 -9.55
C GLY A 299 6.95 -7.22 -9.57
N PHE A 300 7.62 -7.41 -8.44
CA PHE A 300 8.63 -8.44 -8.22
C PHE A 300 8.23 -9.34 -7.06
N GLU A 301 8.42 -10.66 -7.19
CA GLU A 301 8.16 -11.62 -6.13
C GLU A 301 9.21 -12.72 -6.11
N LEU A 302 9.83 -12.93 -4.97
CA LEU A 302 10.87 -13.94 -4.80
C LEU A 302 10.28 -15.34 -4.67
N LYS A 303 9.17 -15.48 -3.93
CA LYS A 303 8.60 -16.77 -3.57
C LYS A 303 7.74 -17.36 -4.70
N PRO A 304 8.07 -18.57 -5.23
CA PRO A 304 7.34 -19.16 -6.36
C PRO A 304 5.84 -19.35 -6.13
N SER A 305 5.43 -19.76 -4.93
CA SER A 305 4.01 -19.99 -4.61
C SER A 305 3.20 -18.69 -4.56
N TYR A 306 3.80 -17.60 -4.06
CA TYR A 306 3.17 -16.27 -4.08
C TYR A 306 3.08 -15.73 -5.50
N PHE A 307 4.15 -15.88 -6.28
CA PHE A 307 4.15 -15.51 -7.69
C PHE A 307 3.08 -16.29 -8.49
N ALA A 308 2.95 -17.60 -8.25
CA ALA A 308 1.90 -18.41 -8.87
C ALA A 308 0.49 -17.94 -8.46
N GLN A 309 0.30 -17.51 -7.21
CA GLN A 309 -0.97 -16.93 -6.76
C GLN A 309 -1.22 -15.57 -7.40
N ALA A 310 -0.20 -14.72 -7.51
CA ALA A 310 -0.30 -13.43 -8.21
C ALA A 310 -0.74 -13.60 -9.67
N LYS A 311 -0.17 -14.58 -10.38
CA LYS A 311 -0.61 -14.91 -11.76
C LYS A 311 -2.10 -15.25 -11.82
N ARG A 312 -2.62 -16.06 -10.88
CA ARG A 312 -4.04 -16.38 -10.82
C ARG A 312 -4.91 -15.15 -10.56
N ASN A 313 -4.55 -14.37 -9.54
CA ASN A 313 -5.31 -13.17 -9.19
C ASN A 313 -5.33 -12.15 -10.35
N LEU A 314 -4.20 -11.92 -10.99
CA LEU A 314 -4.08 -10.96 -12.09
C LEU A 314 -4.74 -11.43 -13.40
N SER A 315 -4.92 -12.74 -13.59
CA SER A 315 -5.69 -13.26 -14.72
C SER A 315 -7.20 -12.95 -14.64
N GLU A 316 -7.68 -12.59 -13.44
CA GLU A 316 -9.09 -12.26 -13.18
C GLU A 316 -9.36 -10.74 -13.16
N VAL A 317 -8.29 -9.90 -13.24
CA VAL A 317 -8.45 -8.45 -13.18
C VAL A 317 -9.27 -7.93 -14.35
N LYS A 318 -10.18 -7.01 -14.05
CA LYS A 318 -11.03 -6.36 -15.07
C LYS A 318 -10.61 -4.90 -15.22
N LYS A 319 -10.35 -4.51 -16.45
CA LYS A 319 -10.15 -3.09 -16.76
C LYS A 319 -11.43 -2.27 -16.61
N PRO A 320 -11.35 -0.98 -16.30
CA PRO A 320 -12.48 -0.09 -16.39
C PRO A 320 -13.06 -0.09 -17.82
N ALA A 321 -14.37 -0.15 -17.95
CA ALA A 321 -15.02 -0.02 -19.25
C ALA A 321 -14.69 1.37 -19.84
N GLY A 322 -14.00 1.41 -20.98
CA GLY A 322 -13.62 2.64 -21.67
C GLY A 322 -12.11 2.93 -21.74
N ALA A 323 -11.25 2.09 -21.17
CA ALA A 323 -9.79 2.27 -21.30
C ALA A 323 -9.28 2.11 -22.74
N ASP A 324 -9.98 1.36 -23.58
CA ASP A 324 -9.59 1.08 -24.98
C ASP A 324 -9.98 2.21 -25.97
N LEU A 325 -10.68 3.26 -25.54
CA LEU A 325 -11.16 4.31 -26.45
C LEU A 325 -10.11 5.38 -26.80
N PHE A 326 -8.95 5.41 -26.13
CA PHE A 326 -7.89 6.40 -26.36
C PHE A 326 -6.70 5.86 -27.17
N ASP A 327 -6.56 4.57 -27.37
CA ASP A 327 -5.48 3.98 -28.20
C ASP A 327 -5.75 4.03 -29.70
N SER A 328 -6.90 4.58 -30.15
CA SER A 328 -7.25 4.67 -31.57
C SER A 328 -7.08 6.05 -32.19
N VAL A 329 -6.42 6.99 -31.48
CA VAL A 329 -6.15 8.36 -32.01
C VAL A 329 -4.69 8.74 -31.76
N LEU A 330 -3.79 8.06 -32.44
CA LEU A 330 -2.42 8.51 -32.79
C LEU A 330 -2.05 7.93 -34.14
#